data_98c8c76902a422c06c478134aaeb765b
#
_entry.id   98c8c76902a422c06c478134aaeb765b
#
_cell.length_a   1.000
_cell.length_b   1.000
_cell.length_c   1.000
_cell.angle_alpha   90.00
_cell.angle_beta   90.00
_cell.angle_gamma   90.00
#
_symmetry.space_group_name_H-M   'P 1'
#
loop_
_entity.id
_entity.type
_entity.pdbx_description
1 polymer ?
#
loop_
_entity_poly.entity_id
_entity_poly.type
_entity_poly.pdbx_seq_one_letter_code
_entity_poly.pdbx_strand_id
1 'polypeptide(L)'
;VGIQPYLGREIINGKNSPSLRLVSNGRNLILEDSNGVIRKAKEITIGWRVKQFKKPKLFARQIIGPLASFESAEKLANDLKDRGIKSTIAHPLDWEVWVAENIQIPQSIKSKYQKFKVSKSIVPYLEQLNGNFALEGPIYLQAPDGLRWDNGIYSGPFSIQSDAYGSWTLVEHVPIERYLNGVVPYKIGASSPEAALAAQAVLARTWALANSHRFKVDGYNLCSDTQCQVYKDPSNANQKIKTAIKKTAGKILTWNKKPIT
;
A
#
# COMPACT_ATOMS: atom_id res chain seq x y z
N VAL A 1 -2.37 2.10 4.69
CA VAL A 1 -2.69 0.82 4.06
C VAL A 1 -2.90 1.03 2.57
N GLY A 2 -2.16 0.28 1.73
CA GLY A 2 -2.43 0.22 0.30
C GLY A 2 -3.71 -0.58 0.05
N ILE A 3 -4.79 0.11 -0.37
CA ILE A 3 -6.08 -0.55 -0.60
C ILE A 3 -6.31 -0.92 -2.06
N GLN A 4 -5.60 -0.28 -2.99
CA GLN A 4 -5.59 -0.66 -4.41
C GLN A 4 -4.22 -0.37 -5.03
N PRO A 5 -3.34 -1.36 -5.12
CA PRO A 5 -2.05 -1.23 -5.78
C PRO A 5 -2.16 -1.39 -7.30
N TYR A 6 -1.08 -1.09 -8.00
CA TYR A 6 -0.83 -1.32 -9.44
C TYR A 6 -1.81 -0.62 -10.38
N LEU A 7 -2.41 0.50 -9.97
CA LEU A 7 -3.29 1.30 -10.82
C LEU A 7 -2.55 1.81 -12.07
N GLY A 8 -3.22 1.72 -13.20
CA GLY A 8 -2.68 2.17 -14.49
C GLY A 8 -1.64 1.23 -15.11
N ARG A 9 -1.19 0.16 -14.44
CA ARG A 9 -0.05 -0.67 -14.85
C ARG A 9 -0.16 -1.22 -16.29
N GLU A 10 -1.35 -1.67 -16.67
CA GLU A 10 -1.58 -2.32 -17.95
C GLU A 10 -1.38 -1.40 -19.17
N ILE A 11 -1.56 -0.08 -19.00
CA ILE A 11 -1.48 0.88 -20.12
C ILE A 11 -0.07 1.00 -20.69
N ILE A 12 0.99 0.72 -19.92
CA ILE A 12 2.37 0.71 -20.42
C ILE A 12 2.55 -0.37 -21.47
N ASN A 13 1.84 -1.48 -21.34
CA ASN A 13 1.88 -2.63 -22.25
C ASN A 13 0.88 -2.48 -23.42
N GLY A 14 0.25 -1.31 -23.57
CA GLY A 14 -0.74 -1.06 -24.62
C GLY A 14 -2.11 -1.69 -24.37
N LYS A 15 -2.36 -2.19 -23.14
CA LYS A 15 -3.67 -2.71 -22.73
C LYS A 15 -4.49 -1.61 -22.06
N ASN A 16 -5.80 -1.74 -22.10
CA ASN A 16 -6.68 -0.85 -21.34
C ASN A 16 -6.46 -1.07 -19.84
N SER A 17 -6.34 0.02 -19.10
CA SER A 17 -6.31 0.00 -17.65
C SER A 17 -7.58 0.64 -17.12
N PRO A 18 -8.33 -0.03 -16.23
CA PRO A 18 -9.57 0.53 -15.70
C PRO A 18 -9.31 1.85 -14.97
N SER A 19 -10.21 2.81 -15.13
CA SER A 19 -10.18 4.05 -14.38
C SER A 19 -10.47 3.79 -12.90
N LEU A 20 -9.87 4.59 -12.04
CA LEU A 20 -10.14 4.58 -10.62
C LEU A 20 -11.38 5.44 -10.34
N ARG A 21 -12.49 4.79 -10.00
CA ARG A 21 -13.75 5.43 -9.64
C ARG A 21 -13.86 5.59 -8.13
N LEU A 22 -13.91 6.83 -7.64
CA LEU A 22 -14.00 7.20 -6.24
C LEU A 22 -15.39 7.74 -5.96
N VAL A 23 -16.15 7.12 -5.04
CA VAL A 23 -17.53 7.47 -4.72
C VAL A 23 -17.66 7.83 -3.25
N SER A 24 -18.24 8.98 -2.95
CA SER A 24 -18.47 9.40 -1.57
C SER A 24 -19.61 8.61 -0.92
N ASN A 25 -19.54 8.44 0.41
CA ASN A 25 -20.66 7.92 1.20
C ASN A 25 -21.64 8.99 1.68
N GLY A 26 -21.39 10.26 1.37
CA GLY A 26 -22.22 11.37 1.85
C GLY A 26 -21.84 12.69 1.21
N ARG A 27 -21.18 13.61 1.93
CA ARG A 27 -20.67 14.89 1.40
C ARG A 27 -19.68 14.68 0.25
N ASN A 28 -19.41 15.73 -0.51
CA ASN A 28 -18.46 15.67 -1.61
C ASN A 28 -17.08 15.20 -1.15
N LEU A 29 -16.44 14.40 -1.99
CA LEU A 29 -15.01 14.15 -1.94
C LEU A 29 -14.27 15.46 -2.26
N ILE A 30 -13.10 15.64 -1.67
CA ILE A 30 -12.20 16.76 -1.95
C ILE A 30 -10.87 16.13 -2.38
N LEU A 31 -10.57 16.25 -3.67
CA LEU A 31 -9.30 15.83 -4.26
C LEU A 31 -8.43 17.05 -4.46
N GLU A 32 -7.15 16.94 -4.13
CA GLU A 32 -6.11 17.96 -4.35
C GLU A 32 -4.84 17.27 -4.82
N ASP A 33 -4.29 17.74 -5.94
CA ASP A 33 -3.01 17.26 -6.46
C ASP A 33 -1.83 18.12 -5.97
N SER A 34 -0.60 17.72 -6.25
CA SER A 34 0.60 18.45 -5.84
C SER A 34 0.80 19.81 -6.54
N ASN A 35 0.04 20.10 -7.60
CA ASN A 35 0.03 21.40 -8.28
C ASN A 35 -1.10 22.32 -7.76
N GLY A 36 -1.89 21.88 -6.78
CA GLY A 36 -3.00 22.66 -6.23
C GLY A 36 -4.28 22.58 -7.06
N VAL A 37 -4.41 21.60 -7.97
CA VAL A 37 -5.67 21.34 -8.68
C VAL A 37 -6.65 20.74 -7.67
N ILE A 38 -7.76 21.45 -7.42
CA ILE A 38 -8.79 21.02 -6.47
C ILE A 38 -10.05 20.60 -7.23
N ARG A 39 -10.59 19.42 -6.85
CA ARG A 39 -11.89 18.93 -7.33
C ARG A 39 -12.77 18.53 -6.16
N LYS A 40 -14.02 19.03 -6.17
CA LYS A 40 -15.06 18.66 -5.20
C LYS A 40 -16.24 18.02 -5.93
N ALA A 41 -16.55 16.76 -5.66
CA ALA A 41 -17.67 16.05 -6.28
C ALA A 41 -18.08 14.83 -5.43
N LYS A 42 -19.32 14.32 -5.67
CA LYS A 42 -19.80 13.05 -5.09
C LYS A 42 -19.07 11.85 -5.68
N GLU A 43 -18.65 11.99 -6.92
CA GLU A 43 -17.91 10.98 -7.66
C GLU A 43 -16.76 11.65 -8.41
N ILE A 44 -15.60 11.02 -8.38
CA ILE A 44 -14.39 11.45 -9.08
C ILE A 44 -13.82 10.23 -9.80
N THR A 45 -13.58 10.37 -11.10
CA THR A 45 -12.96 9.32 -11.91
C THR A 45 -11.57 9.77 -12.35
N ILE A 46 -10.59 8.93 -12.10
CA ILE A 46 -9.19 9.13 -12.49
C ILE A 46 -8.83 8.09 -13.54
N GLY A 47 -8.50 8.57 -14.73
CA GLY A 47 -7.97 7.74 -15.81
C GLY A 47 -6.44 7.76 -15.85
N TRP A 48 -5.89 6.92 -16.72
CA TRP A 48 -4.44 6.72 -16.85
C TRP A 48 -4.03 6.92 -18.30
N ARG A 49 -2.91 7.62 -18.50
CA ARG A 49 -2.31 7.79 -19.83
C ARG A 49 -0.81 7.62 -19.78
N VAL A 50 -0.23 7.25 -20.92
CA VAL A 50 1.21 7.15 -21.08
C VAL A 50 1.78 8.50 -21.47
N LYS A 51 2.81 8.96 -20.74
CA LYS A 51 3.64 10.10 -21.09
C LYS A 51 5.02 9.60 -21.52
N GLN A 52 5.43 9.95 -22.73
CA GLN A 52 6.75 9.63 -23.23
C GLN A 52 7.80 10.58 -22.62
N PHE A 53 8.95 10.07 -22.26
CA PHE A 53 10.09 10.89 -21.86
C PHE A 53 10.82 11.42 -23.10
N LYS A 54 11.30 12.66 -23.05
CA LYS A 54 12.18 13.23 -24.08
C LYS A 54 13.46 12.40 -24.26
N LYS A 55 14.02 11.89 -23.17
CA LYS A 55 15.17 10.97 -23.15
C LYS A 55 14.85 9.81 -22.21
N PRO A 56 15.09 8.55 -22.61
CA PRO A 56 14.92 7.41 -21.73
C PRO A 56 15.81 7.51 -20.49
N LYS A 57 15.28 7.11 -19.36
CA LYS A 57 16.06 6.92 -18.12
C LYS A 57 16.64 5.52 -18.12
N LEU A 58 17.94 5.42 -17.87
CA LEU A 58 18.67 4.15 -17.78
C LEU A 58 19.07 3.94 -16.32
N PHE A 59 18.80 2.76 -15.79
CA PHE A 59 19.32 2.33 -14.50
C PHE A 59 19.48 0.81 -14.50
N ALA A 60 20.27 0.30 -13.57
CA ALA A 60 20.43 -1.13 -13.39
C ALA A 60 20.41 -1.49 -11.91
N ARG A 61 20.09 -2.76 -11.64
CA ARG A 61 20.13 -3.32 -10.31
C ARG A 61 20.40 -4.82 -10.39
N GLN A 62 20.83 -5.37 -9.26
CA GLN A 62 20.86 -6.80 -9.04
C GLN A 62 19.60 -7.19 -8.30
N ILE A 63 18.92 -8.23 -8.78
CA ILE A 63 17.65 -8.73 -8.26
C ILE A 63 17.89 -10.12 -7.71
N ILE A 64 17.53 -10.33 -6.46
CA ILE A 64 17.55 -11.63 -5.78
C ILE A 64 16.10 -12.02 -5.55
N GLY A 65 15.66 -13.09 -6.17
CA GLY A 65 14.27 -13.56 -6.16
C GLY A 65 13.94 -14.42 -7.39
N PRO A 66 12.71 -14.92 -7.50
CA PRO A 66 11.58 -14.71 -6.58
C PRO A 66 11.82 -15.40 -5.22
N LEU A 67 11.31 -14.78 -4.14
CA LEU A 67 11.36 -15.31 -2.79
C LEU A 67 9.94 -15.69 -2.34
N ALA A 68 9.83 -16.73 -1.51
CA ALA A 68 8.55 -17.33 -1.16
C ALA A 68 7.65 -16.41 -0.29
N SER A 69 8.26 -15.52 0.52
CA SER A 69 7.52 -14.63 1.41
C SER A 69 8.33 -13.37 1.75
N PHE A 70 7.64 -12.39 2.35
CA PHE A 70 8.31 -11.22 2.93
C PHE A 70 9.36 -11.61 3.97
N GLU A 71 9.07 -12.57 4.82
CA GLU A 71 9.97 -13.03 5.88
C GLU A 71 11.27 -13.60 5.28
N SER A 72 11.18 -14.31 4.18
CA SER A 72 12.35 -14.79 3.42
C SER A 72 13.16 -13.64 2.84
N ALA A 73 12.48 -12.63 2.29
CA ALA A 73 13.13 -11.43 1.76
C ALA A 73 13.77 -10.59 2.88
N GLU A 74 13.08 -10.44 4.00
CA GLU A 74 13.58 -9.70 5.16
C GLU A 74 14.80 -10.37 5.78
N LYS A 75 14.76 -11.70 5.95
CA LYS A 75 15.93 -12.46 6.42
C LYS A 75 17.13 -12.21 5.51
N LEU A 76 16.94 -12.35 4.21
CA LEU A 76 18.03 -12.11 3.25
C LEU A 76 18.53 -10.66 3.30
N ALA A 77 17.61 -9.68 3.39
CA ALA A 77 17.99 -8.26 3.48
C ALA A 77 18.79 -7.98 4.77
N ASN A 78 18.44 -8.62 5.88
CA ASN A 78 19.19 -8.54 7.15
C ASN A 78 20.58 -9.21 7.02
N ASP A 79 20.67 -10.40 6.43
CA ASP A 79 21.95 -11.08 6.19
C ASP A 79 22.89 -10.24 5.30
N LEU A 80 22.34 -9.54 4.29
CA LEU A 80 23.09 -8.60 3.47
C LEU A 80 23.53 -7.36 4.26
N LYS A 81 22.63 -6.81 5.08
CA LYS A 81 22.93 -5.66 5.94
C LYS A 81 24.05 -5.95 6.95
N ASP A 82 24.07 -7.14 7.54
CA ASP A 82 25.13 -7.57 8.47
C ASP A 82 26.50 -7.66 7.78
N ARG A 83 26.50 -7.84 6.46
CA ARG A 83 27.70 -7.79 5.59
C ARG A 83 27.99 -6.38 5.04
N GLY A 84 27.29 -5.34 5.51
CA GLY A 84 27.44 -3.96 5.05
C GLY A 84 26.80 -3.66 3.69
N ILE A 85 26.00 -4.57 3.13
CA ILE A 85 25.35 -4.43 1.84
C ILE A 85 23.94 -3.82 2.02
N LYS A 86 23.72 -2.62 1.48
CA LYS A 86 22.38 -1.99 1.45
C LYS A 86 21.50 -2.67 0.41
N SER A 87 20.31 -3.04 0.81
CA SER A 87 19.32 -3.66 -0.07
C SER A 87 17.92 -3.07 0.18
N THR A 88 17.00 -3.34 -0.75
CA THR A 88 15.60 -2.91 -0.69
C THR A 88 14.72 -4.12 -0.95
N ILE A 89 13.75 -4.37 -0.06
CA ILE A 89 12.73 -5.39 -0.29
C ILE A 89 11.65 -4.76 -1.17
N ALA A 90 11.22 -5.51 -2.19
CA ALA A 90 10.21 -5.09 -3.16
C ALA A 90 9.26 -6.25 -3.50
N HIS A 91 8.06 -5.91 -3.98
CA HIS A 91 7.04 -6.89 -4.36
C HIS A 91 6.37 -6.47 -5.69
N PRO A 92 7.11 -6.52 -6.82
CA PRO A 92 6.54 -6.15 -8.11
C PRO A 92 5.48 -7.15 -8.61
N LEU A 93 5.68 -8.44 -8.39
CA LEU A 93 4.76 -9.59 -8.57
C LEU A 93 5.06 -10.62 -7.48
N ASP A 94 6.34 -10.87 -7.25
CA ASP A 94 6.87 -11.76 -6.22
C ASP A 94 7.76 -10.96 -5.29
N TRP A 95 8.07 -11.50 -4.11
CA TRP A 95 9.03 -10.89 -3.21
C TRP A 95 10.44 -10.95 -3.78
N GLU A 96 11.10 -9.80 -3.79
CA GLU A 96 12.46 -9.63 -4.30
C GLU A 96 13.30 -8.80 -3.33
N VAL A 97 14.60 -8.99 -3.36
CA VAL A 97 15.58 -8.10 -2.72
C VAL A 97 16.43 -7.47 -3.80
N TRP A 98 16.41 -6.13 -3.85
CA TRP A 98 17.15 -5.33 -4.82
C TRP A 98 18.42 -4.76 -4.22
N VAL A 99 19.53 -4.88 -4.96
CA VAL A 99 20.83 -4.33 -4.60
C VAL A 99 21.32 -3.44 -5.76
N ALA A 100 22.02 -2.35 -5.43
CA ALA A 100 22.57 -1.45 -6.45
C ALA A 100 23.57 -2.19 -7.37
N GLU A 101 23.63 -1.78 -8.63
CA GLU A 101 24.43 -2.45 -9.68
C GLU A 101 25.93 -2.57 -9.36
N ASN A 102 26.48 -1.58 -8.67
CA ASN A 102 27.90 -1.46 -8.34
C ASN A 102 28.32 -2.17 -7.05
N ILE A 103 27.40 -2.85 -6.37
CA ILE A 103 27.67 -3.56 -5.12
C ILE A 103 27.99 -5.03 -5.43
N GLN A 104 29.08 -5.53 -4.89
CA GLN A 104 29.44 -6.94 -5.01
C GLN A 104 28.62 -7.78 -4.06
N ILE A 105 27.84 -8.72 -4.62
CA ILE A 105 27.06 -9.70 -3.87
C ILE A 105 27.90 -10.98 -3.68
N PRO A 106 27.86 -11.64 -2.50
CA PRO A 106 28.54 -12.90 -2.28
C PRO A 106 28.16 -13.96 -3.31
N GLN A 107 29.13 -14.72 -3.80
CA GLN A 107 28.92 -15.76 -4.85
C GLN A 107 27.91 -16.84 -4.45
N SER A 108 27.71 -17.07 -3.14
CA SER A 108 26.72 -18.00 -2.61
C SER A 108 25.28 -17.53 -2.81
N ILE A 109 25.05 -16.25 -3.16
CA ILE A 109 23.71 -15.67 -3.36
C ILE A 109 23.49 -15.50 -4.86
N LYS A 110 22.53 -16.26 -5.41
CA LYS A 110 22.13 -16.12 -6.80
C LYS A 110 21.40 -14.80 -7.01
N SER A 111 21.95 -13.94 -7.87
CA SER A 111 21.31 -12.70 -8.29
C SER A 111 21.24 -12.59 -9.80
N LYS A 112 20.25 -11.84 -10.31
CA LYS A 112 20.12 -11.50 -11.72
C LYS A 112 20.43 -10.02 -11.89
N TYR A 113 21.48 -9.70 -12.65
CA TYR A 113 21.74 -8.34 -13.07
C TYR A 113 20.73 -7.91 -14.14
N GLN A 114 20.07 -6.79 -13.96
CA GLN A 114 19.07 -6.30 -14.91
C GLN A 114 19.24 -4.81 -15.19
N LYS A 115 19.32 -4.48 -16.48
CA LYS A 115 19.30 -3.10 -16.99
C LYS A 115 17.86 -2.74 -17.36
N PHE A 116 17.47 -1.51 -17.00
CA PHE A 116 16.16 -0.96 -17.31
C PHE A 116 16.33 0.28 -18.19
N LYS A 117 15.54 0.33 -19.27
CA LYS A 117 15.37 1.51 -20.11
C LYS A 117 13.93 1.98 -19.98
N VAL A 118 13.69 3.01 -19.16
CA VAL A 118 12.37 3.57 -18.95
C VAL A 118 12.16 4.77 -19.84
N SER A 119 11.33 4.62 -20.87
CA SER A 119 11.00 5.66 -21.86
C SER A 119 9.64 6.30 -21.65
N LYS A 120 8.83 5.73 -20.74
CA LYS A 120 7.44 6.10 -20.51
C LYS A 120 7.15 6.19 -19.01
N SER A 121 6.15 6.99 -18.62
CA SER A 121 5.53 6.96 -17.30
C SER A 121 4.01 6.92 -17.43
N ILE A 122 3.36 6.44 -16.39
CA ILE A 122 1.91 6.53 -16.24
C ILE A 122 1.59 7.87 -15.58
N VAL A 123 0.67 8.63 -16.16
CA VAL A 123 0.20 9.91 -15.63
C VAL A 123 -1.29 9.80 -15.38
N PRO A 124 -1.77 10.09 -14.15
CA PRO A 124 -3.18 10.17 -13.85
C PRO A 124 -3.78 11.43 -14.48
N TYR A 125 -5.06 11.36 -14.81
CA TYR A 125 -5.84 12.53 -15.22
C TYR A 125 -7.26 12.45 -14.68
N LEU A 126 -7.88 13.59 -14.42
CA LEU A 126 -9.30 13.69 -14.12
C LEU A 126 -10.10 13.50 -15.39
N GLU A 127 -11.04 12.56 -15.37
CA GLU A 127 -12.04 12.42 -16.43
C GLU A 127 -13.18 13.43 -16.18
N GLN A 128 -13.47 14.28 -17.16
CA GLN A 128 -14.53 15.26 -17.10
C GLN A 128 -15.24 15.40 -18.46
N LEU A 129 -16.51 15.81 -18.44
CA LEU A 129 -17.31 16.03 -19.67
C LEU A 129 -16.66 17.07 -20.61
N ASN A 130 -15.97 18.07 -20.08
CA ASN A 130 -15.40 19.19 -20.84
C ASN A 130 -13.88 19.08 -21.05
N GLY A 131 -13.31 17.87 -20.91
CA GLY A 131 -11.89 17.62 -21.15
C GLY A 131 -11.18 16.98 -19.96
N ASN A 132 -10.03 16.36 -20.23
CA ASN A 132 -9.26 15.64 -19.26
C ASN A 132 -8.10 16.49 -18.75
N PHE A 133 -7.96 16.64 -17.43
CA PHE A 133 -6.90 17.40 -16.79
C PHE A 133 -5.85 16.47 -16.22
N ALA A 134 -4.59 16.66 -16.59
CA ALA A 134 -3.48 15.91 -15.98
C ALA A 134 -3.36 16.25 -14.50
N LEU A 135 -3.11 15.22 -13.70
CA LEU A 135 -2.83 15.35 -12.27
C LEU A 135 -1.36 15.07 -12.00
N GLU A 136 -0.80 15.75 -11.01
CA GLU A 136 0.54 15.43 -10.48
C GLU A 136 0.45 14.87 -9.07
N GLY A 137 1.20 13.80 -8.84
CA GLY A 137 1.21 13.13 -7.54
C GLY A 137 2.29 13.65 -6.58
N PRO A 138 2.09 13.40 -5.30
CA PRO A 138 0.96 12.66 -4.73
C PRO A 138 -0.37 13.44 -4.82
N ILE A 139 -1.46 12.70 -5.03
CA ILE A 139 -2.82 13.24 -5.07
C ILE A 139 -3.48 12.90 -3.74
N TYR A 140 -3.98 13.90 -3.03
CA TYR A 140 -4.66 13.73 -1.75
C TYR A 140 -6.17 13.71 -1.93
N LEU A 141 -6.84 12.86 -1.16
CA LEU A 141 -8.28 12.74 -1.17
C LEU A 141 -8.82 12.75 0.27
N GLN A 142 -9.73 13.68 0.52
CA GLN A 142 -10.55 13.69 1.72
C GLN A 142 -11.95 13.18 1.40
N ALA A 143 -12.47 12.30 2.26
CA ALA A 143 -13.81 11.74 2.18
C ALA A 143 -14.52 12.00 3.53
N PRO A 144 -15.16 13.17 3.74
CA PRO A 144 -15.68 13.59 5.03
C PRO A 144 -16.69 12.62 5.68
N ASP A 145 -17.46 11.89 4.85
CA ASP A 145 -18.42 10.87 5.30
C ASP A 145 -18.00 9.46 4.88
N GLY A 146 -16.75 9.30 4.45
CA GLY A 146 -16.16 8.04 3.97
C GLY A 146 -16.19 7.89 2.45
N LEU A 147 -15.28 7.05 1.98
CA LEU A 147 -15.17 6.58 0.60
C LEU A 147 -15.85 5.21 0.53
N ARG A 148 -16.76 5.03 -0.44
CA ARG A 148 -17.30 3.71 -0.78
C ARG A 148 -16.28 2.98 -1.63
N TRP A 149 -15.76 1.87 -1.13
CA TRP A 149 -14.74 1.07 -1.79
C TRP A 149 -14.93 -0.41 -1.47
N ASP A 150 -14.85 -1.29 -2.49
CA ASP A 150 -14.94 -2.76 -2.33
C ASP A 150 -16.07 -3.21 -1.38
N ASN A 151 -17.28 -2.69 -1.63
CA ASN A 151 -18.49 -2.92 -0.82
C ASN A 151 -18.38 -2.46 0.65
N GLY A 152 -17.40 -1.63 0.99
CA GLY A 152 -17.20 -1.08 2.33
C GLY A 152 -17.15 0.44 2.36
N ILE A 153 -17.05 0.99 3.57
CA ILE A 153 -16.90 2.43 3.83
C ILE A 153 -15.59 2.66 4.58
N TYR A 154 -14.69 3.39 3.94
CA TYR A 154 -13.35 3.70 4.45
C TYR A 154 -13.27 5.19 4.78
N SER A 155 -12.67 5.53 5.91
CA SER A 155 -12.76 6.91 6.45
C SER A 155 -11.64 7.83 5.98
N GLY A 156 -10.53 7.29 5.49
CA GLY A 156 -9.37 8.08 5.06
C GLY A 156 -8.66 8.86 6.18
N PRO A 157 -7.92 9.94 5.85
CA PRO A 157 -7.71 10.46 4.49
C PRO A 157 -6.98 9.49 3.58
N PHE A 158 -6.99 9.80 2.28
CA PHE A 158 -6.36 8.94 1.27
C PHE A 158 -5.30 9.69 0.49
N SER A 159 -4.38 8.94 -0.11
CA SER A 159 -3.50 9.44 -1.18
C SER A 159 -3.47 8.47 -2.36
N ILE A 160 -3.29 9.02 -3.55
CA ILE A 160 -2.98 8.24 -4.76
C ILE A 160 -1.56 8.64 -5.14
N GLN A 161 -0.65 7.69 -5.09
CA GLN A 161 0.78 7.94 -5.25
C GLN A 161 1.43 6.91 -6.18
N SER A 162 2.53 7.30 -6.82
CA SER A 162 3.32 6.37 -7.63
C SER A 162 4.05 5.38 -6.74
N ASP A 163 4.13 4.14 -7.21
CA ASP A 163 4.90 3.07 -6.59
C ASP A 163 6.30 2.92 -7.21
N ALA A 164 7.06 1.95 -6.71
CA ALA A 164 8.41 1.65 -7.20
C ALA A 164 8.45 0.97 -8.57
N TYR A 165 7.31 0.59 -9.12
CA TYR A 165 7.17 -0.21 -10.36
C TYR A 165 6.66 0.63 -11.53
N GLY A 166 6.38 1.91 -11.30
CA GLY A 166 5.89 2.85 -12.30
C GLY A 166 4.37 2.82 -12.49
N SER A 167 3.64 2.18 -11.58
CA SER A 167 2.19 2.26 -11.44
C SER A 167 1.81 3.17 -10.26
N TRP A 168 0.53 3.18 -9.89
CA TRP A 168 -0.01 4.02 -8.82
C TRP A 168 -0.74 3.16 -7.79
N THR A 169 -0.84 3.67 -6.57
CA THR A 169 -1.52 2.99 -5.47
C THR A 169 -2.46 3.94 -4.76
N LEU A 170 -3.70 3.50 -4.51
CA LEU A 170 -4.62 4.17 -3.57
C LEU A 170 -4.28 3.71 -2.15
N VAL A 171 -3.89 4.65 -1.30
CA VAL A 171 -3.48 4.42 0.08
C VAL A 171 -4.46 5.09 1.04
N GLU A 172 -4.93 4.37 2.03
CA GLU A 172 -5.65 4.93 3.18
C GLU A 172 -4.68 5.21 4.33
N HIS A 173 -4.69 6.43 4.83
CA HIS A 173 -3.95 6.85 6.02
C HIS A 173 -4.83 6.65 7.25
N VAL A 174 -4.74 5.47 7.86
CA VAL A 174 -5.61 5.05 8.95
C VAL A 174 -4.82 4.90 10.26
N PRO A 175 -5.26 5.52 11.38
CA PRO A 175 -4.67 5.27 12.69
C PRO A 175 -4.81 3.78 13.07
N ILE A 176 -3.83 3.24 13.81
CA ILE A 176 -3.75 1.81 14.13
C ILE A 176 -5.02 1.28 14.82
N GLU A 177 -5.58 2.02 15.75
CA GLU A 177 -6.80 1.59 16.46
C GLU A 177 -8.02 1.53 15.52
N ARG A 178 -8.10 2.40 14.53
CA ARG A 178 -9.15 2.34 13.50
C ARG A 178 -8.89 1.24 12.47
N TYR A 179 -7.63 0.99 12.11
CA TYR A 179 -7.22 -0.13 11.27
C TYR A 179 -7.72 -1.47 11.85
N LEU A 180 -7.65 -1.65 13.16
CA LEU A 180 -8.11 -2.88 13.82
C LEU A 180 -9.61 -3.15 13.63
N ASN A 181 -10.44 -2.12 13.42
CA ASN A 181 -11.85 -2.32 13.09
C ASN A 181 -12.04 -3.06 11.76
N GLY A 182 -11.12 -2.89 10.81
CA GLY A 182 -11.12 -3.58 9.52
C GLY A 182 -10.32 -4.89 9.51
N VAL A 183 -9.70 -5.29 10.63
CA VAL A 183 -8.92 -6.53 10.73
C VAL A 183 -9.54 -7.54 11.67
N VAL A 184 -9.85 -7.14 12.90
CA VAL A 184 -10.29 -8.05 13.98
C VAL A 184 -11.54 -8.88 13.59
N PRO A 185 -12.62 -8.29 13.05
CA PRO A 185 -13.81 -9.06 12.68
C PRO A 185 -13.56 -10.09 11.58
N TYR A 186 -12.61 -9.82 10.70
CA TYR A 186 -12.32 -10.69 9.56
C TYR A 186 -11.32 -11.82 9.89
N LYS A 187 -10.63 -11.73 11.04
CA LYS A 187 -9.72 -12.78 11.52
C LYS A 187 -10.41 -13.88 12.30
N ILE A 188 -11.33 -13.52 13.22
CA ILE A 188 -11.93 -14.49 14.14
C ILE A 188 -13.47 -14.43 14.20
N GLY A 189 -14.07 -13.57 13.35
CA GLY A 189 -15.52 -13.36 13.33
C GLY A 189 -16.02 -12.36 14.40
N ALA A 190 -17.01 -11.55 13.99
CA ALA A 190 -17.55 -10.46 14.82
C ALA A 190 -18.35 -10.96 16.05
N SER A 191 -18.80 -12.21 16.05
CA SER A 191 -19.57 -12.85 17.13
C SER A 191 -18.69 -13.45 18.24
N SER A 192 -17.38 -13.55 18.04
CA SER A 192 -16.42 -14.15 18.98
C SER A 192 -16.55 -13.56 20.40
N PRO A 193 -16.19 -14.33 21.47
CA PRO A 193 -16.17 -13.84 22.84
C PRO A 193 -15.32 -12.58 22.99
N GLU A 194 -15.70 -11.68 23.92
CA GLU A 194 -15.01 -10.38 24.09
C GLU A 194 -13.51 -10.56 24.41
N ALA A 195 -13.17 -11.56 25.23
CA ALA A 195 -11.79 -11.87 25.57
C ALA A 195 -10.98 -12.29 24.33
N ALA A 196 -11.57 -13.07 23.42
CA ALA A 196 -10.93 -13.46 22.16
C ALA A 196 -10.72 -12.24 21.22
N LEU A 197 -11.76 -11.38 21.12
CA LEU A 197 -11.66 -10.13 20.34
C LEU A 197 -10.55 -9.21 20.90
N ALA A 198 -10.44 -9.11 22.23
CA ALA A 198 -9.40 -8.33 22.90
C ALA A 198 -8.00 -8.91 22.65
N ALA A 199 -7.83 -10.22 22.76
CA ALA A 199 -6.58 -10.91 22.45
C ALA A 199 -6.19 -10.70 20.97
N GLN A 200 -7.14 -10.88 20.05
CA GLN A 200 -6.91 -10.66 18.62
C GLN A 200 -6.53 -9.21 18.31
N ALA A 201 -7.13 -8.23 18.99
CA ALA A 201 -6.76 -6.83 18.82
C ALA A 201 -5.29 -6.56 19.22
N VAL A 202 -4.82 -7.17 20.34
CA VAL A 202 -3.41 -7.08 20.77
C VAL A 202 -2.50 -7.74 19.75
N LEU A 203 -2.82 -8.96 19.29
CA LEU A 203 -2.05 -9.69 18.28
C LEU A 203 -1.97 -8.90 16.97
N ALA A 204 -3.10 -8.43 16.44
CA ALA A 204 -3.16 -7.71 15.18
C ALA A 204 -2.40 -6.38 15.24
N ARG A 205 -2.48 -5.66 16.36
CA ARG A 205 -1.73 -4.43 16.59
C ARG A 205 -0.22 -4.70 16.63
N THR A 206 0.18 -5.73 17.36
CA THR A 206 1.59 -6.15 17.48
C THR A 206 2.16 -6.47 16.10
N TRP A 207 1.47 -7.33 15.36
CA TRP A 207 1.88 -7.72 14.02
C TRP A 207 1.97 -6.51 13.06
N ALA A 208 0.96 -5.63 13.07
CA ALA A 208 0.94 -4.46 12.20
C ALA A 208 2.12 -3.52 12.46
N LEU A 209 2.48 -3.28 13.71
CA LEU A 209 3.64 -2.46 14.08
C LEU A 209 4.96 -3.15 13.70
N ALA A 210 5.10 -4.45 13.97
CA ALA A 210 6.29 -5.22 13.62
C ALA A 210 6.54 -5.24 12.11
N ASN A 211 5.46 -5.25 11.30
CA ASN A 211 5.50 -5.41 9.85
C ASN A 211 5.24 -4.11 9.06
N SER A 212 5.23 -2.95 9.72
CA SER A 212 4.87 -1.66 9.10
C SER A 212 5.83 -1.19 8.00
N HIS A 213 6.91 -1.91 7.76
CA HIS A 213 7.93 -1.60 6.75
C HIS A 213 7.86 -2.47 5.49
N ARG A 214 6.88 -3.40 5.38
CA ARG A 214 6.76 -4.37 4.28
C ARG A 214 6.74 -3.73 2.90
N PHE A 215 5.97 -2.67 2.73
CA PHE A 215 5.78 -1.96 1.46
C PHE A 215 6.39 -0.56 1.47
N LYS A 216 7.48 -0.38 2.23
CA LYS A 216 8.15 0.92 2.36
C LYS A 216 8.60 1.48 1.01
N VAL A 217 9.06 0.62 0.09
CA VAL A 217 9.51 1.03 -1.25
C VAL A 217 8.35 1.57 -2.09
N ASP A 218 7.13 1.13 -1.80
CA ASP A 218 5.89 1.52 -2.49
C ASP A 218 5.20 2.71 -1.82
N GLY A 219 5.81 3.26 -0.74
CA GLY A 219 5.33 4.45 -0.05
C GLY A 219 4.18 4.21 0.92
N TYR A 220 3.87 2.96 1.29
CA TYR A 220 2.88 2.64 2.31
C TYR A 220 3.38 1.54 3.26
N ASN A 221 2.63 1.25 4.33
CA ASN A 221 3.10 0.34 5.38
C ASN A 221 2.64 -1.10 5.15
N LEU A 222 1.32 -1.30 4.97
CA LEU A 222 0.68 -2.61 4.91
C LEU A 222 -0.27 -2.68 3.71
N CYS A 223 -0.40 -3.86 3.12
CA CYS A 223 -1.43 -4.15 2.13
C CYS A 223 -2.79 -4.47 2.78
N SER A 224 -3.84 -4.54 1.97
CA SER A 224 -5.19 -4.89 2.41
C SER A 224 -5.55 -6.36 2.21
N ASP A 225 -4.68 -7.15 1.59
CA ASP A 225 -4.89 -8.54 1.20
C ASP A 225 -4.27 -9.57 2.17
N THR A 226 -4.18 -10.82 1.73
CA THR A 226 -3.65 -11.96 2.51
C THR A 226 -2.13 -11.90 2.74
N GLN A 227 -1.39 -11.09 1.99
CA GLN A 227 0.03 -10.86 2.24
C GLN A 227 0.27 -10.10 3.56
N CYS A 228 -0.78 -9.44 4.08
CA CYS A 228 -0.80 -8.79 5.38
C CYS A 228 -1.88 -9.38 6.28
N GLN A 229 -2.83 -8.57 6.74
CA GLN A 229 -3.85 -9.00 7.71
C GLN A 229 -5.28 -8.99 7.18
N VAL A 230 -5.48 -8.87 5.87
CA VAL A 230 -6.82 -8.74 5.26
C VAL A 230 -7.58 -7.57 5.90
N TYR A 231 -7.29 -6.37 5.43
CA TYR A 231 -7.98 -5.15 5.86
C TYR A 231 -9.21 -4.91 4.99
N LYS A 232 -10.40 -4.99 5.57
CA LYS A 232 -11.68 -4.76 4.89
C LYS A 232 -12.53 -3.78 5.67
N ASP A 233 -13.65 -3.38 5.10
CA ASP A 233 -14.64 -2.45 5.61
C ASP A 233 -14.61 -2.23 7.15
N PRO A 234 -13.96 -1.17 7.66
CA PRO A 234 -13.87 -0.93 9.09
C PRO A 234 -15.22 -0.48 9.70
N SER A 235 -16.22 -0.13 8.88
CA SER A 235 -17.56 0.23 9.35
C SER A 235 -18.34 -0.97 9.89
N ASN A 236 -17.99 -2.19 9.51
CA ASN A 236 -18.60 -3.44 9.97
C ASN A 236 -18.23 -3.83 11.42
N ALA A 237 -17.29 -3.14 12.05
CA ALA A 237 -16.97 -3.37 13.44
C ALA A 237 -18.15 -2.98 14.34
N ASN A 238 -18.78 -3.97 14.97
CA ASN A 238 -19.86 -3.77 15.94
C ASN A 238 -19.33 -3.18 17.26
N GLN A 239 -20.25 -2.81 18.16
CA GLN A 239 -19.87 -2.18 19.43
C GLN A 239 -18.99 -3.08 20.31
N LYS A 240 -19.19 -4.41 20.28
CA LYS A 240 -18.38 -5.38 21.01
C LYS A 240 -16.90 -5.35 20.56
N ILE A 241 -16.68 -5.33 19.23
CA ILE A 241 -15.33 -5.22 18.65
C ILE A 241 -14.69 -3.88 19.04
N LYS A 242 -15.40 -2.76 18.83
CA LYS A 242 -14.91 -1.42 19.19
C LYS A 242 -14.53 -1.33 20.67
N THR A 243 -15.34 -1.95 21.56
CA THR A 243 -15.06 -2.01 23.00
C THR A 243 -13.80 -2.83 23.30
N ALA A 244 -13.64 -4.01 22.69
CA ALA A 244 -12.47 -4.85 22.87
C ALA A 244 -11.16 -4.15 22.41
N ILE A 245 -11.19 -3.48 21.23
CA ILE A 245 -10.08 -2.69 20.73
C ILE A 245 -9.76 -1.54 21.69
N LYS A 246 -10.76 -0.78 22.15
CA LYS A 246 -10.59 0.34 23.08
C LYS A 246 -9.99 -0.10 24.41
N LYS A 247 -10.47 -1.21 25.00
CA LYS A 247 -9.96 -1.76 26.28
C LYS A 247 -8.51 -2.22 26.18
N THR A 248 -8.04 -2.53 24.98
CA THR A 248 -6.66 -2.96 24.72
C THR A 248 -5.83 -1.91 23.98
N ALA A 249 -6.30 -0.67 23.88
CA ALA A 249 -5.61 0.38 23.15
C ALA A 249 -4.16 0.55 23.62
N GLY A 250 -3.23 0.63 22.67
CA GLY A 250 -1.80 0.74 22.91
C GLY A 250 -1.11 -0.53 23.44
N LYS A 251 -1.85 -1.61 23.77
CA LYS A 251 -1.23 -2.86 24.26
C LYS A 251 -0.70 -3.68 23.09
N ILE A 252 0.56 -4.10 23.19
CA ILE A 252 1.25 -4.95 22.25
C ILE A 252 2.05 -6.03 22.99
N LEU A 253 2.39 -7.09 22.28
CA LEU A 253 3.32 -8.11 22.77
C LEU A 253 4.76 -7.75 22.36
N THR A 254 5.68 -7.82 23.30
CA THR A 254 7.07 -7.49 23.03
C THR A 254 7.99 -8.59 23.56
N TRP A 255 9.10 -8.76 22.86
CA TRP A 255 10.26 -9.54 23.32
C TRP A 255 11.51 -8.68 23.12
N ASN A 256 12.35 -8.61 24.14
CA ASN A 256 13.54 -7.74 24.12
C ASN A 256 13.24 -6.31 23.65
N LYS A 257 12.14 -5.71 24.17
CA LYS A 257 11.66 -4.35 23.86
C LYS A 257 11.25 -4.14 22.38
N LYS A 258 11.11 -5.19 21.60
CA LYS A 258 10.61 -5.12 20.19
C LYS A 258 9.27 -5.83 20.09
N PRO A 259 8.33 -5.33 19.24
CA PRO A 259 7.13 -6.07 18.92
C PRO A 259 7.51 -7.46 18.36
N ILE A 260 6.81 -8.50 18.77
CA ILE A 260 7.02 -9.85 18.22
C ILE A 260 6.38 -9.96 16.84
N THR A 261 6.98 -10.74 15.95
CA THR A 261 6.48 -11.09 14.60
C THR A 261 5.87 -12.48 14.59
#